data_abe9016f9a11dd1506e76697058c94cc
#
_entry.id   abe9016f9a11dd1506e76697058c94cc
#
_cell.length_a   1.000
_cell.length_b   1.000
_cell.length_c   1.000
_cell.angle_alpha   90.00
_cell.angle_beta   90.00
_cell.angle_gamma   90.00
#
_symmetry.space_group_name_H-M   'P 1'
#
loop_
_entity.id
_entity.type
_entity.pdbx_description
1 polymer ?
#
loop_
_entity_poly.entity_id
_entity_poly.type
_entity_poly.pdbx_seq_one_letter_code
_entity_poly.pdbx_strand_id
1 'polypeptide(L)'
;MSYSASLPIRRSRAVAIVICCLRLCLILPIATRAFAAAADADSVSRESADGYVLHQHVNDYIVTGDDGYAVRRSLDSLGPVALDGKRYDGYTRWNVHWEYATSSDASGSCMLVSSSVALDVEITLPQWQHSADVPDALQRRWSIYLDALRKHENGHVQNGEQEATAIVDLMRSIGLQSDCDLLDQKLQDLGQRILQHYKDNDIEYDQHTEHGRTQGAVFP
;
A
#
# COMPACT_ATOMS: atom_id res chain seq x y z
N MET A 1 -3.79 -7.75 -9.78
CA MET A 1 -2.99 -7.58 -8.55
C MET A 1 -1.51 -7.66 -8.85
N SER A 2 -0.78 -6.55 -8.70
CA SER A 2 0.66 -6.48 -8.93
C SER A 2 1.35 -6.58 -7.59
N TYR A 3 1.89 -7.75 -7.26
CA TYR A 3 2.76 -7.92 -6.11
C TYR A 3 4.20 -7.70 -6.57
N SER A 4 4.76 -6.55 -6.23
CA SER A 4 6.19 -6.32 -6.34
C SER A 4 6.80 -6.58 -4.97
N ALA A 5 7.32 -7.77 -4.75
CA ALA A 5 8.15 -8.05 -3.58
C ALA A 5 9.50 -7.36 -3.78
N SER A 6 9.71 -6.25 -3.11
CA SER A 6 11.03 -5.62 -3.08
C SER A 6 11.89 -6.38 -2.07
N LEU A 7 12.93 -7.06 -2.54
CA LEU A 7 13.93 -7.69 -1.69
C LEU A 7 14.61 -6.62 -0.81
N PRO A 8 14.90 -6.90 0.48
CA PRO A 8 15.52 -5.95 1.37
C PRO A 8 16.92 -5.59 0.89
N ILE A 9 17.20 -4.29 0.78
CA ILE A 9 18.53 -3.78 0.45
C ILE A 9 19.37 -3.84 1.72
N ARG A 10 20.32 -4.76 1.78
CA ARG A 10 21.33 -4.86 2.84
C ARG A 10 22.20 -3.59 2.83
N ARG A 11 21.97 -2.65 3.76
CA ARG A 11 22.86 -1.53 4.00
C ARG A 11 23.76 -1.82 5.20
N SER A 12 24.92 -2.40 4.95
CA SER A 12 26.02 -2.43 5.93
C SER A 12 26.59 -1.01 6.06
N ARG A 13 26.30 -0.29 7.15
CA ARG A 13 26.94 0.97 7.45
C ARG A 13 28.13 0.73 8.36
N ALA A 14 29.34 0.78 7.80
CA ALA A 14 30.54 1.00 8.59
C ALA A 14 30.49 2.42 9.17
N VAL A 15 30.56 2.54 10.50
CA VAL A 15 30.66 3.81 11.21
C VAL A 15 32.08 4.32 11.04
N ALA A 16 32.31 5.26 10.12
CA ALA A 16 33.56 6.02 10.06
C ALA A 16 33.43 7.25 10.95
N ILE A 17 34.19 7.29 12.04
CA ILE A 17 34.37 8.48 12.88
C ILE A 17 35.25 9.46 12.10
N VAL A 18 34.66 10.57 11.65
CA VAL A 18 35.41 11.69 11.06
C VAL A 18 35.53 12.79 12.08
N ILE A 19 36.78 13.06 12.43
CA ILE A 19 37.22 14.14 13.33
C ILE A 19 37.02 15.50 12.64
N CYS A 20 36.40 16.40 13.39
CA CYS A 20 36.04 17.78 13.03
C CYS A 20 37.28 18.66 12.83
N CYS A 21 37.42 19.29 11.68
CA CYS A 21 38.24 20.51 11.49
C CYS A 21 37.34 21.72 11.32
N LEU A 22 37.37 22.63 12.29
CA LEU A 22 36.74 23.95 12.22
C LEU A 22 37.31 24.75 11.03
N ARG A 23 36.46 25.17 10.13
CA ARG A 23 36.70 26.33 9.28
C ARG A 23 35.48 27.24 9.28
N LEU A 24 35.74 28.46 9.76
CA LEU A 24 34.87 29.63 9.77
C LEU A 24 34.57 30.05 8.32
N CYS A 25 33.32 29.98 7.87
CA CYS A 25 32.91 30.57 6.61
C CYS A 25 31.63 31.40 6.81
N LEU A 26 31.75 32.65 6.30
CA LEU A 26 30.73 33.71 6.31
C LEU A 26 29.35 33.21 5.81
N ILE A 27 28.34 33.56 6.55
CA ILE A 27 26.93 33.24 6.23
C ILE A 27 26.38 34.41 5.37
N LEU A 28 26.13 34.13 4.08
CA LEU A 28 25.18 34.91 3.28
C LEU A 28 23.78 34.26 3.45
N PRO A 29 22.72 35.04 3.65
CA PRO A 29 21.37 34.48 3.71
C PRO A 29 20.90 34.10 2.30
N ILE A 30 20.91 32.83 1.97
CA ILE A 30 20.19 32.31 0.83
C ILE A 30 18.71 32.21 1.26
N ALA A 31 17.89 33.08 0.67
CA ALA A 31 16.43 32.98 0.81
C ALA A 31 15.96 31.67 0.16
N THR A 32 15.83 30.62 0.97
CA THR A 32 15.17 29.40 0.55
C THR A 32 13.68 29.70 0.41
N ARG A 33 13.21 29.86 -0.83
CA ARG A 33 11.79 29.69 -1.13
C ARG A 33 11.42 28.24 -0.83
N ALA A 34 10.73 28.05 0.28
CA ALA A 34 10.05 26.81 0.55
C ALA A 34 8.98 26.64 -0.54
N PHE A 35 9.23 25.75 -1.50
CA PHE A 35 8.16 25.16 -2.29
C PHE A 35 7.36 24.31 -1.31
N ALA A 36 6.24 24.86 -0.84
CA ALA A 36 5.21 24.03 -0.24
C ALA A 36 4.72 23.11 -1.37
N ALA A 37 5.13 21.84 -1.34
CA ALA A 37 4.45 20.81 -2.12
C ALA A 37 3.00 20.85 -1.64
N ALA A 38 2.07 21.15 -2.55
CA ALA A 38 0.65 20.93 -2.28
C ALA A 38 0.53 19.43 -1.93
N ALA A 39 0.17 19.15 -0.69
CA ALA A 39 -0.18 17.78 -0.30
C ALA A 39 -1.42 17.43 -1.14
N ASP A 40 -1.30 16.38 -1.96
CA ASP A 40 -2.42 15.82 -2.69
C ASP A 40 -3.47 15.45 -1.63
N ALA A 41 -4.69 16.00 -1.75
CA ALA A 41 -5.74 15.85 -0.74
C ALA A 41 -6.19 14.37 -0.58
N ASP A 42 -5.80 13.50 -1.52
CA ASP A 42 -6.15 12.09 -1.60
C ASP A 42 -5.01 11.15 -1.16
N SER A 43 -3.91 11.68 -0.62
CA SER A 43 -2.81 10.88 -0.10
C SER A 43 -2.70 11.00 1.43
N VAL A 44 -2.59 9.85 2.09
CA VAL A 44 -2.42 9.74 3.55
C VAL A 44 -1.13 9.00 3.84
N SER A 45 -0.30 9.57 4.73
CA SER A 45 0.85 8.86 5.32
C SER A 45 0.71 8.89 6.83
N ARG A 46 0.66 7.73 7.47
CA ARG A 46 0.49 7.62 8.92
C ARG A 46 1.25 6.42 9.50
N GLU A 47 1.72 6.57 10.72
CA GLU A 47 2.23 5.44 11.51
C GLU A 47 1.05 4.64 12.07
N SER A 48 1.10 3.33 11.90
CA SER A 48 0.13 2.40 12.47
C SER A 48 0.45 2.12 13.95
N ALA A 49 -0.59 1.86 14.76
CA ALA A 49 -0.42 1.35 16.12
C ALA A 49 0.33 0.02 16.17
N ASP A 50 0.28 -0.77 15.10
CA ASP A 50 0.93 -2.08 14.98
C ASP A 50 2.42 -1.98 14.62
N GLY A 51 2.92 -0.77 14.25
CA GLY A 51 4.35 -0.49 14.05
C GLY A 51 4.83 -0.55 12.61
N TYR A 52 3.96 -0.33 11.64
CA TYR A 52 4.30 -0.08 10.24
C TYR A 52 3.90 1.34 9.82
N VAL A 53 4.48 1.83 8.73
CA VAL A 53 4.06 3.10 8.10
C VAL A 53 3.13 2.78 6.94
N LEU A 54 1.92 3.35 6.96
CA LEU A 54 0.97 3.28 5.84
C LEU A 54 1.13 4.49 4.94
N HIS A 55 1.32 4.25 3.64
CA HIS A 55 1.19 5.24 2.57
C HIS A 55 0.00 4.84 1.70
N GLN A 56 -1.07 5.61 1.74
CA GLN A 56 -2.27 5.33 0.96
C GLN A 56 -2.56 6.48 0.01
N HIS A 57 -2.86 6.13 -1.23
CA HIS A 57 -3.28 7.06 -2.28
C HIS A 57 -4.56 6.58 -2.95
N VAL A 58 -5.50 7.51 -3.20
CA VAL A 58 -6.73 7.25 -3.94
C VAL A 58 -6.68 7.98 -5.28
N ASN A 59 -6.82 7.23 -6.36
CA ASN A 59 -6.91 7.74 -7.72
C ASN A 59 -8.36 7.68 -8.20
N ASP A 60 -8.86 8.78 -8.72
CA ASP A 60 -10.17 8.80 -9.35
C ASP A 60 -10.05 8.72 -10.87
N TYR A 61 -10.95 7.96 -11.53
CA TYR A 61 -11.16 8.05 -12.95
C TYR A 61 -12.56 8.55 -13.27
N ILE A 62 -12.65 9.41 -14.29
CA ILE A 62 -13.91 10.11 -14.60
C ILE A 62 -14.84 9.20 -15.38
N VAL A 63 -16.06 9.02 -14.85
CA VAL A 63 -17.17 8.33 -15.47
C VAL A 63 -18.22 9.38 -15.88
N THR A 64 -18.78 9.27 -17.08
CA THR A 64 -19.78 10.20 -17.60
C THR A 64 -21.04 9.46 -18.07
N GLY A 65 -22.16 10.19 -18.12
CA GLY A 65 -23.44 9.70 -18.59
C GLY A 65 -24.59 10.22 -17.73
N ASP A 66 -25.75 10.45 -18.36
CA ASP A 66 -26.92 10.99 -17.70
C ASP A 66 -28.04 9.93 -17.52
N ASP A 67 -27.77 8.70 -17.89
CA ASP A 67 -28.60 7.51 -17.63
C ASP A 67 -27.75 6.30 -17.21
N GLY A 68 -28.41 5.28 -16.66
CA GLY A 68 -27.70 4.10 -16.14
C GLY A 68 -26.91 3.34 -17.21
N TYR A 69 -27.38 3.29 -18.46
CA TYR A 69 -26.67 2.63 -19.56
C TYR A 69 -25.40 3.39 -19.98
N ALA A 70 -25.49 4.71 -20.05
CA ALA A 70 -24.36 5.55 -20.41
C ALA A 70 -23.27 5.45 -19.34
N VAL A 71 -23.65 5.52 -18.05
CA VAL A 71 -22.74 5.35 -16.92
C VAL A 71 -22.11 3.96 -16.94
N ARG A 72 -22.88 2.87 -17.13
CA ARG A 72 -22.33 1.50 -17.20
C ARG A 72 -21.30 1.36 -18.35
N ARG A 73 -21.61 1.85 -19.54
CA ARG A 73 -20.64 1.83 -20.66
C ARG A 73 -19.36 2.60 -20.34
N SER A 74 -19.48 3.71 -19.62
CA SER A 74 -18.33 4.50 -19.20
C SER A 74 -17.45 3.71 -18.21
N LEU A 75 -18.05 3.06 -17.20
CA LEU A 75 -17.36 2.16 -16.27
C LEU A 75 -16.66 1.01 -17.03
N ASP A 76 -17.38 0.33 -17.94
CA ASP A 76 -16.84 -0.79 -18.71
C ASP A 76 -15.65 -0.39 -19.62
N SER A 77 -15.60 0.87 -20.05
CA SER A 77 -14.54 1.35 -20.95
C SER A 77 -13.36 1.96 -20.24
N LEU A 78 -13.56 2.60 -19.09
CA LEU A 78 -12.56 3.45 -18.44
C LEU A 78 -12.04 2.90 -17.11
N GLY A 79 -12.74 1.95 -16.49
CA GLY A 79 -12.32 1.34 -15.23
C GLY A 79 -10.89 0.75 -15.29
N PRO A 80 -10.21 0.57 -14.18
CA PRO A 80 -8.86 0.05 -14.14
C PRO A 80 -8.74 -1.35 -14.72
N VAL A 81 -7.58 -1.63 -15.33
CA VAL A 81 -7.24 -2.98 -15.84
C VAL A 81 -6.35 -3.66 -14.80
N ALA A 82 -6.82 -4.77 -14.27
CA ALA A 82 -6.06 -5.58 -13.33
C ALA A 82 -5.00 -6.46 -14.04
N LEU A 83 -4.19 -7.16 -13.26
CA LEU A 83 -3.10 -8.00 -13.78
C LEU A 83 -3.59 -9.20 -14.61
N ASP A 84 -4.80 -9.66 -14.37
CA ASP A 84 -5.44 -10.71 -15.18
C ASP A 84 -5.88 -10.21 -16.57
N GLY A 85 -5.65 -8.92 -16.87
CA GLY A 85 -6.01 -8.25 -18.10
C GLY A 85 -7.48 -7.85 -18.19
N LYS A 86 -8.29 -8.13 -17.15
CA LYS A 86 -9.69 -7.73 -17.12
C LYS A 86 -9.85 -6.33 -16.54
N ARG A 87 -10.96 -5.71 -16.90
CA ARG A 87 -11.35 -4.39 -16.41
C ARG A 87 -12.36 -4.53 -15.29
N TYR A 88 -12.16 -3.74 -14.24
CA TYR A 88 -13.01 -3.69 -13.06
C TYR A 88 -13.50 -2.26 -12.81
N ASP A 89 -14.53 -2.10 -11.97
CA ASP A 89 -15.07 -0.79 -11.63
C ASP A 89 -14.23 -0.07 -10.57
N GLY A 90 -13.63 -0.81 -9.67
CA GLY A 90 -12.61 -0.36 -8.70
C GLY A 90 -11.41 -1.28 -8.75
N TYR A 91 -10.31 -0.85 -8.17
CA TYR A 91 -9.12 -1.68 -8.08
C TYR A 91 -8.20 -1.19 -6.96
N THR A 92 -7.86 -2.07 -6.06
CA THR A 92 -6.87 -1.82 -5.02
C THR A 92 -5.63 -2.66 -5.27
N ARG A 93 -4.49 -2.03 -5.18
CA ARG A 93 -3.19 -2.71 -5.11
C ARG A 93 -2.45 -2.27 -3.87
N TRP A 94 -1.70 -3.16 -3.29
CA TRP A 94 -0.88 -2.88 -2.13
C TRP A 94 0.44 -3.64 -2.21
N ASN A 95 1.44 -3.13 -1.49
CA ASN A 95 2.76 -3.72 -1.40
C ASN A 95 3.32 -3.48 0.00
N VAL A 96 3.80 -4.55 0.63
CA VAL A 96 4.52 -4.49 1.90
C VAL A 96 6.00 -4.63 1.63
N HIS A 97 6.80 -3.71 2.16
CA HIS A 97 8.25 -3.80 2.11
C HIS A 97 8.83 -3.53 3.49
N TRP A 98 10.01 -4.08 3.73
CA TRP A 98 10.69 -3.94 5.01
C TRP A 98 12.20 -3.81 4.83
N GLU A 99 12.81 -3.11 5.77
CA GLU A 99 14.26 -3.01 5.91
C GLU A 99 14.64 -3.45 7.31
N TYR A 100 15.84 -4.00 7.48
CA TYR A 100 16.38 -4.37 8.79
C TYR A 100 17.90 -4.26 8.85
N ALA A 101 18.43 -4.14 10.06
CA ALA A 101 19.83 -4.23 10.34
C ALA A 101 20.09 -5.34 11.38
N THR A 102 21.22 -6.04 11.20
CA THR A 102 21.65 -7.12 12.08
C THR A 102 23.00 -6.81 12.71
N SER A 103 23.27 -7.44 13.86
CA SER A 103 24.57 -7.36 14.54
C SER A 103 24.94 -8.72 15.09
N SER A 104 26.23 -9.11 14.97
CA SER A 104 26.77 -10.31 15.58
C SER A 104 27.53 -9.98 16.86
N ASP A 105 27.47 -10.87 17.84
CA ASP A 105 28.27 -10.84 19.04
C ASP A 105 29.67 -11.49 18.86
N ALA A 106 30.47 -11.54 19.92
CA ALA A 106 31.81 -12.11 19.89
C ALA A 106 31.82 -13.64 19.65
N SER A 107 30.70 -14.33 19.85
CA SER A 107 30.54 -15.77 19.56
C SER A 107 30.13 -16.04 18.11
N GLY A 108 29.83 -15.00 17.33
CA GLY A 108 29.31 -15.07 15.98
C GLY A 108 27.77 -15.14 15.90
N SER A 109 27.09 -15.25 17.05
CA SER A 109 25.61 -15.25 17.09
C SER A 109 25.07 -13.91 16.64
N CYS A 110 23.98 -13.93 15.85
CA CYS A 110 23.43 -12.74 15.19
C CYS A 110 21.99 -12.45 15.64
N MET A 111 21.72 -11.17 15.82
CA MET A 111 20.38 -10.66 16.18
C MET A 111 19.96 -9.48 15.30
N LEU A 112 18.65 -9.29 15.19
CA LEU A 112 18.06 -8.09 14.61
C LEU A 112 18.24 -6.92 15.59
N VAL A 113 18.77 -5.79 15.11
CA VAL A 113 18.95 -4.59 15.94
C VAL A 113 18.01 -3.46 15.59
N SER A 114 17.49 -3.43 14.39
CA SER A 114 16.44 -2.51 13.97
C SER A 114 15.67 -3.07 12.78
N SER A 115 14.41 -2.69 12.64
CA SER A 115 13.59 -2.96 11.47
C SER A 115 12.61 -1.82 11.24
N SER A 116 12.18 -1.65 9.99
CA SER A 116 11.06 -0.81 9.60
C SER A 116 10.22 -1.56 8.58
N VAL A 117 8.91 -1.38 8.64
CA VAL A 117 7.94 -1.95 7.72
C VAL A 117 7.09 -0.83 7.16
N ALA A 118 6.84 -0.85 5.86
CA ALA A 118 5.93 0.09 5.22
C ALA A 118 4.94 -0.66 4.31
N LEU A 119 3.72 -0.15 4.28
CA LEU A 119 2.62 -0.59 3.43
C LEU A 119 2.25 0.53 2.48
N ASP A 120 2.44 0.32 1.20
CA ASP A 120 1.97 1.22 0.14
C ASP A 120 0.65 0.68 -0.41
N VAL A 121 -0.38 1.54 -0.44
CA VAL A 121 -1.73 1.22 -0.94
C VAL A 121 -2.11 2.23 -2.01
N GLU A 122 -2.62 1.72 -3.11
CA GLU A 122 -3.20 2.53 -4.17
C GLU A 122 -4.59 2.00 -4.51
N ILE A 123 -5.61 2.87 -4.37
CA ILE A 123 -7.01 2.56 -4.65
C ILE A 123 -7.43 3.37 -5.87
N THR A 124 -8.05 2.73 -6.86
CA THR A 124 -8.63 3.41 -8.02
C THR A 124 -10.14 3.27 -7.99
N LEU A 125 -10.85 4.41 -8.02
CA LEU A 125 -12.31 4.48 -7.90
C LEU A 125 -12.93 5.35 -8.99
N PRO A 126 -14.20 5.12 -9.39
CA PRO A 126 -14.90 5.97 -10.33
C PRO A 126 -15.41 7.25 -9.66
N GLN A 127 -15.24 8.38 -10.34
CA GLN A 127 -15.86 9.65 -10.02
C GLN A 127 -16.86 10.01 -11.14
N TRP A 128 -18.15 10.04 -10.82
CA TRP A 128 -19.18 10.32 -11.79
C TRP A 128 -19.41 11.81 -11.97
N GLN A 129 -19.22 12.26 -13.20
CA GLN A 129 -19.59 13.60 -13.66
C GLN A 129 -20.87 13.52 -14.49
N HIS A 130 -21.90 14.23 -14.08
CA HIS A 130 -23.23 14.23 -14.69
C HIS A 130 -23.78 15.64 -14.87
N SER A 131 -24.81 15.79 -15.74
CA SER A 131 -25.55 17.04 -15.87
C SER A 131 -26.41 17.34 -14.65
N ALA A 132 -26.85 18.59 -14.52
CA ALA A 132 -27.74 19.02 -13.42
C ALA A 132 -29.14 18.36 -13.49
N ASP A 133 -29.54 17.88 -14.69
CA ASP A 133 -30.87 17.33 -14.95
C ASP A 133 -30.99 15.82 -14.69
N VAL A 134 -29.92 15.18 -14.23
CA VAL A 134 -29.93 13.74 -13.91
C VAL A 134 -30.90 13.46 -12.74
N PRO A 135 -31.80 12.47 -12.89
CA PRO A 135 -32.79 12.15 -11.86
C PRO A 135 -32.16 11.78 -10.52
N ASP A 136 -32.70 12.30 -9.41
CA ASP A 136 -32.26 11.96 -8.05
C ASP A 136 -32.22 10.46 -7.77
N ALA A 137 -33.12 9.68 -8.39
CA ALA A 137 -33.12 8.23 -8.26
C ALA A 137 -31.84 7.59 -8.79
N LEU A 138 -31.28 8.10 -9.88
CA LEU A 138 -30.02 7.61 -10.44
C LEU A 138 -28.83 8.03 -9.59
N GLN A 139 -28.84 9.28 -9.06
CA GLN A 139 -27.81 9.76 -8.14
C GLN A 139 -27.76 8.91 -6.85
N ARG A 140 -28.94 8.59 -6.26
CA ARG A 140 -28.99 7.69 -5.09
C ARG A 140 -28.48 6.29 -5.39
N ARG A 141 -28.79 5.73 -6.55
CA ARG A 141 -28.27 4.40 -6.97
C ARG A 141 -26.77 4.43 -7.13
N TRP A 142 -26.21 5.49 -7.71
CA TRP A 142 -24.77 5.69 -7.81
C TRP A 142 -24.11 5.73 -6.42
N SER A 143 -24.65 6.51 -5.48
CA SER A 143 -24.11 6.60 -4.12
C SER A 143 -24.07 5.25 -3.43
N ILE A 144 -25.18 4.47 -3.48
CA ILE A 144 -25.24 3.13 -2.87
C ILE A 144 -24.21 2.19 -3.51
N TYR A 145 -24.11 2.20 -4.82
CA TYR A 145 -23.12 1.41 -5.56
C TYR A 145 -21.69 1.79 -5.19
N LEU A 146 -21.36 3.09 -5.19
CA LEU A 146 -20.02 3.57 -4.90
C LEU A 146 -19.60 3.27 -3.45
N ASP A 147 -20.52 3.35 -2.50
CA ASP A 147 -20.27 3.00 -1.11
C ASP A 147 -19.99 1.50 -0.96
N ALA A 148 -20.72 0.65 -1.69
CA ALA A 148 -20.47 -0.79 -1.73
C ALA A 148 -19.13 -1.13 -2.40
N LEU A 149 -18.77 -0.42 -3.48
CA LEU A 149 -17.47 -0.57 -4.14
C LEU A 149 -16.33 -0.16 -3.21
N ARG A 150 -16.43 1.01 -2.57
CA ARG A 150 -15.43 1.44 -1.56
C ARG A 150 -15.27 0.45 -0.42
N LYS A 151 -16.37 -0.15 0.05
CA LYS A 151 -16.32 -1.19 1.08
C LYS A 151 -15.56 -2.42 0.59
N HIS A 152 -15.75 -2.81 -0.66
CA HIS A 152 -15.02 -3.93 -1.27
C HIS A 152 -13.53 -3.60 -1.36
N GLU A 153 -13.16 -2.47 -1.95
CA GLU A 153 -11.76 -2.05 -2.08
C GLU A 153 -11.06 -1.92 -0.71
N ASN A 154 -11.78 -1.46 0.31
CA ASN A 154 -11.24 -1.41 1.67
C ASN A 154 -10.96 -2.81 2.27
N GLY A 155 -11.63 -3.86 1.80
CA GLY A 155 -11.30 -5.24 2.19
C GLY A 155 -9.89 -5.66 1.73
N HIS A 156 -9.48 -5.25 0.53
CA HIS A 156 -8.11 -5.43 0.05
C HIS A 156 -7.09 -4.64 0.88
N VAL A 157 -7.43 -3.38 1.26
CA VAL A 157 -6.59 -2.59 2.16
C VAL A 157 -6.37 -3.30 3.49
N GLN A 158 -7.44 -3.82 4.10
CA GLN A 158 -7.36 -4.56 5.37
C GLN A 158 -6.48 -5.81 5.24
N ASN A 159 -6.51 -6.49 4.11
CA ASN A 159 -5.64 -7.63 3.85
C ASN A 159 -4.16 -7.22 3.82
N GLY A 160 -3.83 -6.09 3.18
CA GLY A 160 -2.48 -5.51 3.19
C GLY A 160 -2.04 -5.04 4.59
N GLU A 161 -2.95 -4.45 5.39
CA GLU A 161 -2.67 -4.06 6.77
C GLU A 161 -2.33 -5.28 7.65
N GLN A 162 -3.04 -6.40 7.47
CA GLN A 162 -2.77 -7.66 8.17
C GLN A 162 -1.41 -8.25 7.75
N GLU A 163 -1.07 -8.19 6.45
CA GLU A 163 0.25 -8.62 5.98
C GLU A 163 1.36 -7.78 6.62
N ALA A 164 1.25 -6.45 6.61
CA ALA A 164 2.23 -5.55 7.22
C ALA A 164 2.40 -5.85 8.72
N THR A 165 1.30 -6.08 9.44
CA THR A 165 1.32 -6.47 10.86
C THR A 165 2.05 -7.81 11.05
N ALA A 166 1.79 -8.81 10.21
CA ALA A 166 2.44 -10.12 10.29
C ALA A 166 3.97 -10.02 10.02
N ILE A 167 4.41 -9.13 9.14
CA ILE A 167 5.84 -8.86 8.93
C ILE A 167 6.45 -8.16 10.15
N VAL A 168 5.77 -7.19 10.76
CA VAL A 168 6.23 -6.57 12.02
C VAL A 168 6.41 -7.61 13.12
N ASP A 169 5.44 -8.52 13.28
CA ASP A 169 5.48 -9.58 14.28
C ASP A 169 6.61 -10.59 14.00
N LEU A 170 6.86 -10.93 12.75
CA LEU A 170 8.03 -11.72 12.35
C LEU A 170 9.31 -11.03 12.82
N MET A 171 9.48 -9.72 12.53
CA MET A 171 10.67 -8.96 12.92
C MET A 171 10.87 -8.92 14.44
N ARG A 172 9.77 -8.80 15.20
CA ARG A 172 9.81 -8.78 16.68
C ARG A 172 10.14 -10.14 17.29
N SER A 173 9.76 -11.23 16.63
CA SER A 173 9.82 -12.59 17.18
C SER A 173 11.00 -13.42 16.74
N ILE A 174 11.78 -12.98 15.75
CA ILE A 174 12.80 -13.82 15.08
C ILE A 174 13.91 -14.33 16.04
N GLY A 175 14.24 -13.59 17.09
CA GLY A 175 15.22 -14.00 18.10
C GLY A 175 16.65 -14.14 17.58
N LEU A 176 17.55 -14.54 18.51
CA LEU A 176 18.96 -14.78 18.24
C LEU A 176 19.16 -16.01 17.34
N GLN A 177 20.06 -15.91 16.36
CA GLN A 177 20.46 -17.02 15.48
C GLN A 177 21.96 -17.31 15.63
N SER A 178 22.42 -18.49 15.17
CA SER A 178 23.82 -18.90 15.25
C SER A 178 24.77 -18.00 14.44
N ASP A 179 24.26 -17.40 13.37
CA ASP A 179 24.98 -16.48 12.49
C ASP A 179 24.02 -15.59 11.71
N CYS A 180 24.54 -14.56 11.04
CA CYS A 180 23.71 -13.60 10.28
C CYS A 180 23.16 -14.17 8.97
N ASP A 181 23.83 -15.13 8.35
CA ASP A 181 23.34 -15.74 7.12
C ASP A 181 22.08 -16.58 7.40
N LEU A 182 22.06 -17.31 8.52
CA LEU A 182 20.87 -18.04 8.97
C LEU A 182 19.72 -17.09 9.35
N LEU A 183 20.04 -15.95 10.01
CA LEU A 183 19.04 -14.94 10.32
C LEU A 183 18.41 -14.38 9.05
N ASP A 184 19.24 -13.97 8.07
CA ASP A 184 18.79 -13.44 6.78
C ASP A 184 17.94 -14.48 6.04
N GLN A 185 18.39 -15.74 5.97
CA GLN A 185 17.63 -16.82 5.34
C GLN A 185 16.25 -17.02 5.97
N LYS A 186 16.19 -17.06 7.30
CA LYS A 186 14.90 -17.22 8.01
C LYS A 186 13.95 -16.05 7.77
N LEU A 187 14.46 -14.80 7.79
CA LEU A 187 13.64 -13.62 7.50
C LEU A 187 13.08 -13.66 6.08
N GLN A 188 13.92 -14.07 5.09
CA GLN A 188 13.48 -14.23 3.71
C GLN A 188 12.41 -15.32 3.56
N ASP A 189 12.68 -16.53 4.09
CA ASP A 189 11.79 -17.68 3.94
C ASP A 189 10.44 -17.45 4.62
N LEU A 190 10.44 -16.90 5.84
CA LEU A 190 9.22 -16.62 6.58
C LEU A 190 8.47 -15.42 6.00
N GLY A 191 9.18 -14.37 5.59
CA GLY A 191 8.59 -13.23 4.90
C GLY A 191 7.88 -13.66 3.61
N GLN A 192 8.52 -14.47 2.77
CA GLN A 192 7.91 -14.98 1.54
C GLN A 192 6.65 -15.83 1.80
N ARG A 193 6.62 -16.60 2.88
CA ARG A 193 5.41 -17.36 3.26
C ARG A 193 4.27 -16.44 3.69
N ILE A 194 4.58 -15.37 4.42
CA ILE A 194 3.59 -14.36 4.80
C ILE A 194 3.02 -13.70 3.54
N LEU A 195 3.87 -13.20 2.64
CA LEU A 195 3.46 -12.60 1.37
C LEU A 195 2.54 -13.54 0.57
N GLN A 196 2.94 -14.82 0.44
CA GLN A 196 2.13 -15.78 -0.32
C GLN A 196 0.78 -16.04 0.34
N HIS A 197 0.74 -16.17 1.67
CA HIS A 197 -0.51 -16.37 2.42
C HIS A 197 -1.52 -15.22 2.19
N TYR A 198 -1.08 -13.97 2.31
CA TYR A 198 -1.97 -12.82 2.12
C TYR A 198 -2.36 -12.60 0.66
N LYS A 199 -1.48 -12.96 -0.28
CA LYS A 199 -1.84 -13.02 -1.70
C LYS A 199 -2.97 -14.02 -1.95
N ASP A 200 -2.90 -15.20 -1.36
CA ASP A 200 -3.93 -16.24 -1.51
C ASP A 200 -5.23 -15.78 -0.86
N ASN A 201 -5.19 -15.15 0.34
CA ASN A 201 -6.35 -14.57 1.00
C ASN A 201 -7.03 -13.49 0.15
N ASP A 202 -6.25 -12.67 -0.55
CA ASP A 202 -6.75 -11.60 -1.39
C ASP A 202 -7.50 -12.15 -2.63
N ILE A 203 -6.97 -13.20 -3.23
CA ILE A 203 -7.64 -13.93 -4.30
C ILE A 203 -8.93 -14.58 -3.80
N GLU A 204 -8.91 -15.19 -2.62
CA GLU A 204 -10.08 -15.81 -2.00
C GLU A 204 -11.16 -14.78 -1.66
N TYR A 205 -10.77 -13.60 -1.17
CA TYR A 205 -11.68 -12.47 -0.91
C TYR A 205 -12.42 -12.06 -2.18
N ASP A 206 -11.71 -11.87 -3.30
CA ASP A 206 -12.31 -11.56 -4.60
C ASP A 206 -13.29 -12.65 -5.06
N GLN A 207 -12.90 -13.92 -4.90
CA GLN A 207 -13.77 -15.04 -5.28
C GLN A 207 -15.06 -15.08 -4.45
N HIS A 208 -14.98 -14.93 -3.12
CA HIS A 208 -16.13 -14.96 -2.23
C HIS A 208 -17.06 -13.76 -2.41
N THR A 209 -16.50 -12.60 -2.68
CA THR A 209 -17.27 -11.37 -2.89
C THR A 209 -17.72 -11.19 -4.34
N GLU A 210 -17.25 -12.04 -5.25
CA GLU A 210 -17.44 -11.90 -6.70
C GLU A 210 -17.05 -10.49 -7.16
N HIS A 211 -15.86 -10.04 -6.75
CA HIS A 211 -15.35 -8.67 -6.95
C HIS A 211 -16.34 -7.60 -6.47
N GLY A 212 -16.82 -7.75 -5.24
CA GLY A 212 -17.74 -6.83 -4.58
C GLY A 212 -19.21 -7.00 -4.94
N ARG A 213 -19.56 -7.85 -5.92
CA ARG A 213 -20.95 -8.04 -6.36
C ARG A 213 -21.85 -8.51 -5.23
N THR A 214 -21.41 -9.48 -4.43
CA THR A 214 -22.18 -9.99 -3.28
C THR A 214 -22.29 -8.97 -2.13
N GLN A 215 -21.48 -7.92 -2.16
CA GLN A 215 -21.49 -6.82 -1.20
C GLN A 215 -22.34 -5.63 -1.68
N GLY A 216 -22.92 -5.71 -2.88
CA GLY A 216 -23.76 -4.68 -3.46
C GLY A 216 -23.03 -3.72 -4.43
N ALA A 217 -21.77 -3.95 -4.76
CA ALA A 217 -21.03 -3.18 -5.77
C ALA A 217 -21.52 -3.54 -7.19
N VAL A 218 -22.79 -3.29 -7.47
CA VAL A 218 -23.46 -3.54 -8.75
C VAL A 218 -24.12 -2.25 -9.22
N PHE A 219 -23.65 -1.74 -10.36
CA PHE A 219 -24.31 -0.64 -11.06
C PHE A 219 -24.93 -1.17 -12.37
N PRO A 220 -26.21 -0.89 -12.59
CA PRO A 220 -26.97 -1.44 -13.71
C PRO A 220 -26.54 -0.91 -15.06
#